data_f8a96f4de13eac9b141f36ebb2ead809
#
_entry.id   f8a96f4de13eac9b141f36ebb2ead809
#
_cell.length_a   1.000
_cell.length_b   1.000
_cell.length_c   1.000
_cell.angle_alpha   90.00
_cell.angle_beta   90.00
_cell.angle_gamma   90.00
#
_symmetry.space_group_name_H-M   'P 1'
#
loop_
_entity.id
_entity.type
_entity.pdbx_description
1 polymer ?
#
loop_
_entity_poly.entity_id
_entity_poly.type
_entity_poly.pdbx_seq_one_letter_code
_entity_poly.pdbx_strand_id
1 'polypeptide(L)'
;MSLQRKTHRITVADIINRKGGDPIVSLTSYHAHTAAIVDTYADVILVGDSLGMVTYGMDSTIGITLDLIISHGKAVVSGTQMALIVVDMPFGSYEESPQIAFRNAAWVTKENGCGAVKLEGGACMADTIGFLTQRG
;
A
#
# COMPACT_ATOMS: atom_id res chain seq x y z
N MET A 1 -30.39 1.02 -22.42
CA MET A 1 -30.04 0.54 -21.06
C MET A 1 -28.58 0.87 -20.82
N SER A 2 -28.29 1.85 -19.98
CA SER A 2 -26.93 2.19 -19.58
C SER A 2 -26.44 1.09 -18.63
N LEU A 3 -25.50 0.27 -19.10
CA LEU A 3 -24.73 -0.60 -18.24
C LEU A 3 -23.84 0.29 -17.36
N GLN A 4 -24.34 0.69 -16.21
CA GLN A 4 -23.48 1.21 -15.14
C GLN A 4 -22.55 0.06 -14.71
N ARG A 5 -21.31 0.04 -15.23
CA ARG A 5 -20.23 -0.73 -14.61
C ARG A 5 -20.12 -0.22 -13.18
N LYS A 6 -20.51 -1.04 -12.21
CA LYS A 6 -20.12 -0.82 -10.82
C LYS A 6 -18.61 -0.88 -10.80
N THR A 7 -17.96 0.26 -10.83
CA THR A 7 -16.54 0.40 -10.56
C THR A 7 -16.37 0.16 -9.07
N HIS A 8 -15.85 -1.00 -8.68
CA HIS A 8 -15.40 -1.22 -7.32
C HIS A 8 -13.87 -1.27 -7.33
N ARG A 9 -13.27 -0.81 -6.25
CA ARG A 9 -11.82 -0.87 -6.07
C ARG A 9 -11.34 -2.33 -6.09
N ILE A 10 -10.25 -2.59 -6.80
CA ILE A 10 -9.58 -3.89 -6.84
C ILE A 10 -9.18 -4.28 -5.41
N THR A 11 -9.51 -5.50 -5.03
CA THR A 11 -9.21 -6.07 -3.72
C THR A 11 -8.01 -7.03 -3.77
N VAL A 12 -7.48 -7.39 -2.60
CA VAL A 12 -6.45 -8.44 -2.48
C VAL A 12 -6.95 -9.76 -3.10
N ALA A 13 -8.22 -10.11 -2.90
CA ALA A 13 -8.81 -11.33 -3.48
C ALA A 13 -8.83 -11.28 -5.01
N ASP A 14 -9.12 -10.12 -5.61
CA ASP A 14 -9.08 -9.94 -7.06
C ASP A 14 -7.66 -10.17 -7.60
N ILE A 15 -6.64 -9.65 -6.92
CA ILE A 15 -5.23 -9.84 -7.29
C ILE A 15 -4.82 -11.32 -7.18
N ILE A 16 -5.19 -12.00 -6.09
CA ILE A 16 -4.90 -13.44 -5.90
C ILE A 16 -5.52 -14.28 -7.01
N ASN A 17 -6.76 -13.98 -7.39
CA ASN A 17 -7.50 -14.73 -8.42
C ASN A 17 -6.90 -14.55 -9.83
N ARG A 18 -6.05 -13.55 -10.04
CA ARG A 18 -5.34 -13.35 -11.33
C ARG A 18 -4.05 -14.16 -11.46
N LYS A 19 -3.70 -14.98 -10.46
CA LYS A 19 -2.50 -15.84 -10.54
C LYS A 19 -2.57 -16.77 -11.76
N GLY A 20 -1.55 -16.71 -12.61
CA GLY A 20 -1.48 -17.49 -13.86
C GLY A 20 -2.27 -16.90 -15.04
N GLY A 21 -2.92 -15.76 -14.86
CA GLY A 21 -3.60 -14.99 -15.90
C GLY A 21 -2.77 -13.82 -16.43
N ASP A 22 -3.46 -12.73 -16.80
CA ASP A 22 -2.82 -11.52 -17.31
C ASP A 22 -1.86 -10.89 -16.27
N PRO A 23 -0.75 -10.30 -16.71
CA PRO A 23 0.18 -9.59 -15.83
C PRO A 23 -0.52 -8.50 -15.02
N ILE A 24 -0.07 -8.33 -13.76
CA ILE A 24 -0.55 -7.29 -12.86
C ILE A 24 0.34 -6.07 -13.04
N VAL A 25 -0.26 -4.92 -13.35
CA VAL A 25 0.45 -3.65 -13.48
C VAL A 25 0.50 -2.98 -12.10
N SER A 26 1.71 -2.81 -11.57
CA SER A 26 1.95 -2.09 -10.33
C SER A 26 2.77 -0.83 -10.59
N LEU A 27 2.27 0.31 -10.15
CA LEU A 27 2.93 1.61 -10.29
C LEU A 27 2.99 2.31 -8.94
N THR A 28 3.91 3.26 -8.80
CA THR A 28 4.07 4.05 -7.57
C THR A 28 3.43 5.43 -7.73
N SER A 29 2.79 5.92 -6.67
CA SER A 29 2.33 7.30 -6.57
C SER A 29 2.37 7.79 -5.12
N TYR A 30 2.63 9.10 -4.95
CA TYR A 30 2.73 9.73 -3.62
C TYR A 30 1.74 10.88 -3.41
N HIS A 31 0.97 11.27 -4.45
CA HIS A 31 0.08 12.44 -4.42
C HIS A 31 -1.26 12.12 -5.09
N ALA A 32 -2.32 12.80 -4.68
CA ALA A 32 -3.67 12.59 -5.21
C ALA A 32 -3.76 12.79 -6.72
N HIS A 33 -3.12 13.85 -7.27
CA HIS A 33 -3.22 14.16 -8.70
C HIS A 33 -2.49 13.15 -9.59
N THR A 34 -1.29 12.69 -9.19
CA THR A 34 -0.57 11.65 -9.93
C THR A 34 -1.27 10.30 -9.79
N ALA A 35 -1.79 10.00 -8.60
CA ALA A 35 -2.57 8.79 -8.34
C ALA A 35 -3.81 8.70 -9.22
N ALA A 36 -4.53 9.80 -9.43
CA ALA A 36 -5.70 9.86 -10.31
C ALA A 36 -5.36 9.51 -11.77
N ILE A 37 -4.17 9.90 -12.24
CA ILE A 37 -3.70 9.56 -13.60
C ILE A 37 -3.32 8.06 -13.65
N VAL A 38 -2.54 7.60 -12.67
CA VAL A 38 -2.03 6.23 -12.60
C VAL A 38 -3.16 5.22 -12.41
N ASP A 39 -4.22 5.58 -11.68
CA ASP A 39 -5.37 4.72 -11.37
C ASP A 39 -6.08 4.15 -12.61
N THR A 40 -5.94 4.83 -13.75
CA THR A 40 -6.53 4.37 -15.03
C THR A 40 -5.72 3.27 -15.71
N TYR A 41 -4.48 3.04 -15.30
CA TYR A 41 -3.52 2.13 -15.94
C TYR A 41 -2.98 1.05 -15.02
N ALA A 42 -3.11 1.21 -13.71
CA ALA A 42 -2.55 0.30 -12.71
C ALA A 42 -3.62 -0.56 -12.05
N ASP A 43 -3.28 -1.82 -11.79
CA ASP A 43 -4.06 -2.70 -10.92
C ASP A 43 -3.73 -2.46 -9.44
N VAL A 44 -2.46 -2.12 -9.18
CA VAL A 44 -1.91 -1.84 -7.84
C VAL A 44 -1.18 -0.51 -7.85
N ILE A 45 -1.44 0.33 -6.87
CA ILE A 45 -0.65 1.55 -6.63
C ILE A 45 0.07 1.40 -5.29
N LEU A 46 1.40 1.49 -5.34
CA LEU A 46 2.25 1.47 -4.17
C LEU A 46 2.53 2.88 -3.66
N VAL A 47 2.29 3.11 -2.38
CA VAL A 47 2.77 4.28 -1.65
C VAL A 47 4.03 3.83 -0.90
N GLY A 48 5.18 3.97 -1.58
CA GLY A 48 6.46 3.48 -1.07
C GLY A 48 7.12 4.44 -0.10
N ASP A 49 7.91 3.94 0.83
CA ASP A 49 8.79 4.75 1.68
C ASP A 49 9.88 5.49 0.88
N SER A 50 10.15 5.04 -0.35
CA SER A 50 10.96 5.75 -1.34
C SER A 50 10.50 7.19 -1.61
N LEU A 51 9.29 7.56 -1.16
CA LEU A 51 8.84 8.97 -1.16
C LEU A 51 9.84 9.90 -0.45
N GLY A 52 10.58 9.40 0.54
CA GLY A 52 11.63 10.14 1.23
C GLY A 52 12.70 10.63 0.27
N MET A 53 13.18 9.74 -0.58
CA MET A 53 14.22 10.07 -1.56
C MET A 53 13.64 10.88 -2.72
N VAL A 54 12.49 10.45 -3.27
CA VAL A 54 11.90 11.02 -4.49
C VAL A 54 11.25 12.39 -4.25
N THR A 55 10.54 12.55 -3.13
CA THR A 55 9.75 13.76 -2.85
C THR A 55 10.48 14.73 -1.92
N TYR A 56 11.24 14.21 -0.96
CA TYR A 56 11.89 15.02 0.08
C TYR A 56 13.40 15.15 -0.08
N GLY A 57 14.02 14.47 -1.07
CA GLY A 57 15.45 14.54 -1.32
C GLY A 57 16.31 13.94 -0.20
N MET A 58 15.74 13.00 0.58
CA MET A 58 16.50 12.29 1.61
C MET A 58 17.52 11.34 0.98
N ASP A 59 18.62 11.10 1.66
CA ASP A 59 19.66 10.16 1.20
C ASP A 59 19.22 8.69 1.30
N SER A 60 18.23 8.40 2.15
CA SER A 60 17.67 7.05 2.35
C SER A 60 16.22 7.10 2.83
N THR A 61 15.55 5.94 2.86
CA THR A 61 14.16 5.80 3.34
C THR A 61 14.05 5.71 4.87
N ILE A 62 15.18 5.54 5.59
CA ILE A 62 15.20 5.31 7.05
C ILE A 62 14.52 6.43 7.85
N GLY A 63 14.57 7.67 7.34
CA GLY A 63 13.96 8.83 8.01
C GLY A 63 12.44 8.96 7.86
N ILE A 64 11.79 8.06 7.13
CA ILE A 64 10.35 8.11 6.92
C ILE A 64 9.60 7.66 8.18
N THR A 65 8.66 8.49 8.63
CA THR A 65 7.80 8.18 9.78
C THR A 65 6.48 7.57 9.34
N LEU A 66 5.80 6.87 10.26
CA LEU A 66 4.44 6.38 10.03
C LEU A 66 3.46 7.51 9.69
N ASP A 67 3.54 8.65 10.37
CA ASP A 67 2.66 9.80 10.11
C ASP A 67 2.82 10.33 8.69
N LEU A 68 4.05 10.37 8.20
CA LEU A 68 4.34 10.84 6.85
C LEU A 68 3.77 9.87 5.80
N ILE A 69 4.03 8.57 5.94
CA ILE A 69 3.51 7.57 5.00
C ILE A 69 1.97 7.51 5.04
N ILE A 70 1.35 7.66 6.21
CA ILE A 70 -0.10 7.75 6.38
C ILE A 70 -0.66 8.96 5.63
N SER A 71 -0.02 10.12 5.73
CA SER A 71 -0.46 11.35 5.06
C SER A 71 -0.45 11.19 3.54
N HIS A 72 0.61 10.60 2.99
CA HIS A 72 0.69 10.31 1.56
C HIS A 72 -0.30 9.20 1.14
N GLY A 73 -0.47 8.17 1.95
CA GLY A 73 -1.48 7.13 1.73
C GLY A 73 -2.90 7.70 1.63
N LYS A 74 -3.28 8.61 2.54
CA LYS A 74 -4.56 9.34 2.48
C LYS A 74 -4.73 10.09 1.16
N ALA A 75 -3.69 10.80 0.73
CA ALA A 75 -3.73 11.56 -0.51
C ALA A 75 -3.94 10.64 -1.73
N VAL A 76 -3.21 9.52 -1.81
CA VAL A 76 -3.33 8.55 -2.90
C VAL A 76 -4.70 7.88 -2.90
N VAL A 77 -5.18 7.41 -1.74
CA VAL A 77 -6.53 6.79 -1.62
C VAL A 77 -7.62 7.76 -2.05
N SER A 78 -7.53 9.03 -1.65
CA SER A 78 -8.53 10.05 -2.02
C SER A 78 -8.52 10.39 -3.52
N GLY A 79 -7.39 10.22 -4.19
CA GLY A 79 -7.23 10.48 -5.63
C GLY A 79 -7.60 9.30 -6.53
N THR A 80 -7.91 8.12 -5.99
CA THR A 80 -8.10 6.88 -6.75
C THR A 80 -9.45 6.22 -6.51
N GLN A 81 -9.92 5.44 -7.48
CA GLN A 81 -11.20 4.71 -7.41
C GLN A 81 -11.07 3.22 -7.74
N MET A 82 -10.08 2.82 -8.52
CA MET A 82 -9.98 1.50 -9.14
C MET A 82 -8.89 0.62 -8.56
N ALA A 83 -7.65 1.11 -8.48
CA ALA A 83 -6.49 0.31 -8.10
C ALA A 83 -6.53 -0.13 -6.62
N LEU A 84 -5.97 -1.30 -6.34
CA LEU A 84 -5.61 -1.71 -4.98
C LEU A 84 -4.48 -0.78 -4.48
N ILE A 85 -4.71 -0.10 -3.37
CA ILE A 85 -3.67 0.72 -2.75
C ILE A 85 -2.91 -0.09 -1.72
N VAL A 86 -1.60 -0.17 -1.89
CA VAL A 86 -0.66 -0.82 -0.96
C VAL A 86 0.23 0.26 -0.37
N VAL A 87 0.40 0.24 0.95
CA VAL A 87 1.21 1.23 1.67
C VAL A 87 2.39 0.54 2.35
N ASP A 88 3.60 1.06 2.14
CA ASP A 88 4.79 0.55 2.80
C ASP A 88 4.75 0.83 4.31
N MET A 89 5.23 -0.14 5.06
CA MET A 89 5.55 0.04 6.47
C MET A 89 6.99 0.54 6.57
N PRO A 90 7.24 1.76 7.10
CA PRO A 90 8.60 2.30 7.16
C PRO A 90 9.47 1.55 8.16
N PHE A 91 10.78 1.62 7.96
CA PHE A 91 11.79 1.03 8.85
C PHE A 91 11.54 1.41 10.32
N GLY A 92 11.69 0.45 11.22
CA GLY A 92 11.46 0.61 12.66
C GLY A 92 10.00 0.49 13.07
N SER A 93 9.06 0.29 12.14
CA SER A 93 7.64 0.20 12.45
C SER A 93 7.09 -1.22 12.60
N TYR A 94 7.85 -2.26 12.20
CA TYR A 94 7.36 -3.63 12.19
C TYR A 94 8.39 -4.70 12.59
N GLU A 95 9.66 -4.35 12.70
CA GLU A 95 10.75 -5.32 12.92
C GLU A 95 10.83 -5.80 14.36
N GLU A 96 10.38 -4.99 15.32
CA GLU A 96 10.52 -5.28 16.76
C GLU A 96 9.74 -6.54 17.18
N SER A 97 8.48 -6.67 16.76
CA SER A 97 7.65 -7.84 17.04
C SER A 97 6.41 -7.89 16.14
N PRO A 98 5.80 -9.10 15.95
CA PRO A 98 4.53 -9.24 15.22
C PRO A 98 3.40 -8.40 15.81
N GLN A 99 3.37 -8.19 17.14
CA GLN A 99 2.35 -7.38 17.81
C GLN A 99 2.48 -5.88 17.49
N ILE A 100 3.72 -5.37 17.46
CA ILE A 100 4.01 -4.00 17.06
C ILE A 100 3.69 -3.81 15.57
N ALA A 101 4.12 -4.74 14.73
CA ALA A 101 3.79 -4.74 13.31
C ALA A 101 2.27 -4.67 13.08
N PHE A 102 1.50 -5.50 13.79
CA PHE A 102 0.03 -5.50 13.70
C PHE A 102 -0.59 -4.16 14.13
N ARG A 103 -0.14 -3.62 15.26
CA ARG A 103 -0.64 -2.33 15.77
C ARG A 103 -0.43 -1.21 14.74
N ASN A 104 0.76 -1.14 14.19
CA ASN A 104 1.14 -0.11 13.24
C ASN A 104 0.45 -0.33 11.87
N ALA A 105 0.37 -1.58 11.38
CA ALA A 105 -0.36 -1.91 10.15
C ALA A 105 -1.86 -1.57 10.28
N ALA A 106 -2.48 -1.92 11.40
CA ALA A 106 -3.87 -1.57 11.68
C ALA A 106 -4.09 -0.05 11.73
N TRP A 107 -3.14 0.70 12.28
CA TRP A 107 -3.19 2.16 12.29
C TRP A 107 -3.10 2.73 10.87
N VAL A 108 -2.09 2.30 10.09
CA VAL A 108 -1.95 2.71 8.68
C VAL A 108 -3.24 2.43 7.90
N THR A 109 -3.78 1.22 8.01
CA THR A 109 -4.98 0.81 7.27
C THR A 109 -6.21 1.63 7.68
N LYS A 110 -6.42 1.85 8.98
CA LYS A 110 -7.56 2.64 9.48
C LYS A 110 -7.49 4.10 9.09
N GLU A 111 -6.30 4.67 9.11
CA GLU A 111 -6.11 6.10 8.83
C GLU A 111 -6.22 6.42 7.35
N ASN A 112 -5.73 5.58 6.46
CA ASN A 112 -5.72 5.90 5.04
C ASN A 112 -6.70 5.09 4.19
N GLY A 113 -7.24 3.98 4.71
CA GLY A 113 -8.18 3.14 3.96
C GLY A 113 -7.53 2.33 2.84
N CYS A 114 -6.22 2.06 2.92
CA CYS A 114 -5.53 1.18 1.97
C CYS A 114 -6.05 -0.26 2.05
N GLY A 115 -5.89 -1.01 0.97
CA GLY A 115 -6.31 -2.41 0.90
C GLY A 115 -5.27 -3.41 1.36
N ALA A 116 -3.99 -3.00 1.48
CA ALA A 116 -2.90 -3.83 1.97
C ALA A 116 -1.72 -2.97 2.46
N VAL A 117 -0.83 -3.59 3.24
CA VAL A 117 0.46 -3.03 3.62
C VAL A 117 1.60 -3.89 3.06
N LYS A 118 2.76 -3.30 2.84
CA LYS A 118 3.97 -4.02 2.43
C LYS A 118 5.01 -3.96 3.54
N LEU A 119 5.65 -5.10 3.82
CA LEU A 119 6.78 -5.24 4.73
C LEU A 119 7.99 -5.76 3.94
N GLU A 120 9.18 -5.39 4.35
CA GLU A 120 10.43 -5.90 3.81
C GLU A 120 11.13 -6.83 4.80
N GLY A 121 12.19 -7.55 4.37
CA GLY A 121 13.03 -8.35 5.24
C GLY A 121 13.15 -9.84 4.90
N GLY A 122 12.40 -10.35 3.92
CA GLY A 122 12.52 -11.74 3.48
C GLY A 122 12.13 -12.78 4.53
N ALA A 123 12.86 -13.89 4.61
CA ALA A 123 12.49 -15.06 5.42
C ALA A 123 12.38 -14.77 6.94
N CYS A 124 13.17 -13.84 7.47
CA CYS A 124 13.11 -13.49 8.89
C CYS A 124 11.79 -12.80 9.29
N MET A 125 11.03 -12.27 8.32
CA MET A 125 9.73 -11.66 8.57
C MET A 125 8.55 -12.61 8.34
N ALA A 126 8.79 -13.87 8.00
CA ALA A 126 7.72 -14.82 7.67
C ALA A 126 6.69 -14.98 8.80
N ASP A 127 7.15 -15.09 10.05
CA ASP A 127 6.27 -15.22 11.22
C ASP A 127 5.44 -13.94 11.44
N THR A 128 6.04 -12.77 11.27
CA THR A 128 5.34 -11.48 11.35
C THR A 128 4.27 -11.36 10.26
N ILE A 129 4.61 -11.70 9.02
CA ILE A 129 3.65 -11.70 7.89
C ILE A 129 2.52 -12.69 8.17
N GLY A 130 2.84 -13.91 8.62
CA GLY A 130 1.83 -14.90 9.01
C GLY A 130 0.91 -14.40 10.12
N PHE A 131 1.45 -13.71 11.12
CA PHE A 131 0.67 -13.10 12.20
C PHE A 131 -0.31 -12.03 11.70
N LEU A 132 0.13 -11.18 10.75
CA LEU A 132 -0.70 -10.14 10.15
C LEU A 132 -1.81 -10.75 9.29
N THR A 133 -1.48 -11.64 8.36
CA THR A 133 -2.43 -12.21 7.38
C THR A 133 -3.51 -13.06 8.01
N GLN A 134 -3.26 -13.66 9.20
CA GLN A 134 -4.28 -14.36 9.97
C GLN A 134 -5.32 -13.43 10.60
N ARG A 135 -5.08 -12.14 10.63
CA ARG A 135 -5.93 -11.12 11.28
C ARG A 135 -6.58 -10.15 10.32
N GLY A 136 -6.41 -10.36 9.01
CA GLY A 136 -7.01 -9.56 7.92
C GLY A 136 -6.01 -8.78 7.09
#